data_1e8855a637982eb6aa954b9313002d01
#
_entry.id   1e8855a637982eb6aa954b9313002d01
#
_cell.length_a   1.000
_cell.length_b   1.000
_cell.length_c   1.000
_cell.angle_alpha   90.00
_cell.angle_beta   90.00
_cell.angle_gamma   90.00
#
_symmetry.space_group_name_H-M   'P 1'
#
loop_
_entity.id
_entity.type
_entity.pdbx_description
1 polymer ?
#
loop_
_entity_poly.entity_id
_entity_poly.type
_entity_poly.pdbx_seq_one_letter_code
_entity_poly.pdbx_strand_id
1 'polypeptide(L)'
;MAQRHTPTRKEILAAEGRTVPDLIAPGLRVLFCGINPGLYSGAVGHHFARPGNRFWPVIHASGFTRRLLSPFEEHDLLESGYGLTNIVERSTAGARDLSRRELREGARRLEAKVLRYRPRFIAFLGIGAYRAAFDLPGTVPGRQDRTIGQTVVWVLPSPSGLNAHYAFSRLVRMYSELHRAVEHE
;
A
#
# COMPACT_ATOMS: atom_id res chain seq x y z
N MET A 1 -21.84 6.77 15.82
CA MET A 1 -21.00 5.64 15.33
C MET A 1 -21.64 5.12 14.06
N ALA A 2 -21.03 5.34 12.91
CA ALA A 2 -21.52 4.75 11.66
C ALA A 2 -21.46 3.22 11.78
N GLN A 3 -22.56 2.53 11.54
CA GLN A 3 -22.59 1.07 11.50
C GLN A 3 -21.62 0.59 10.44
N ARG A 4 -20.63 -0.21 10.83
CA ARG A 4 -19.67 -0.84 9.92
C ARG A 4 -20.43 -1.79 9.02
N HIS A 5 -20.76 -1.36 7.80
CA HIS A 5 -21.42 -2.21 6.83
C HIS A 5 -20.45 -3.31 6.37
N THR A 6 -20.84 -4.56 6.60
CA THR A 6 -20.13 -5.71 6.03
C THR A 6 -20.73 -5.99 4.65
N PRO A 7 -19.95 -5.80 3.56
CA PRO A 7 -20.50 -5.96 2.22
C PRO A 7 -20.89 -7.42 1.94
N THR A 8 -22.01 -7.59 1.27
CA THR A 8 -22.47 -8.89 0.76
C THR A 8 -21.55 -9.37 -0.36
N ARG A 9 -21.59 -10.66 -0.67
CA ARG A 9 -20.84 -11.23 -1.80
C ARG A 9 -21.19 -10.52 -3.13
N LYS A 10 -22.45 -10.14 -3.34
CA LYS A 10 -22.90 -9.41 -4.53
C LYS A 10 -22.27 -8.03 -4.62
N GLU A 11 -22.23 -7.29 -3.53
CA GLU A 11 -21.58 -5.96 -3.46
C GLU A 11 -20.06 -6.06 -3.68
N ILE A 12 -19.42 -7.08 -3.13
CA ILE A 12 -17.98 -7.32 -3.35
C ILE A 12 -17.69 -7.58 -4.83
N LEU A 13 -18.46 -8.45 -5.50
CA LEU A 13 -18.30 -8.73 -6.92
C LEU A 13 -18.60 -7.51 -7.80
N ALA A 14 -19.63 -6.71 -7.43
CA ALA A 14 -19.98 -5.49 -8.13
C ALA A 14 -18.98 -4.34 -7.92
N ALA A 15 -17.97 -4.54 -7.08
CA ALA A 15 -16.92 -3.54 -6.86
C ALA A 15 -15.78 -3.62 -7.87
N GLU A 16 -15.80 -4.57 -8.82
CA GLU A 16 -14.78 -4.62 -9.86
C GLU A 16 -14.67 -3.30 -10.62
N GLY A 17 -13.45 -2.82 -10.83
CA GLY A 17 -13.16 -1.53 -11.47
C GLY A 17 -13.37 -0.30 -10.60
N ARG A 18 -13.95 -0.41 -9.40
CA ARG A 18 -14.08 0.73 -8.47
C ARG A 18 -12.72 1.18 -7.97
N THR A 19 -12.65 2.45 -7.60
CA THR A 19 -11.44 3.05 -7.01
C THR A 19 -11.63 3.23 -5.50
N VAL A 20 -10.50 3.24 -4.78
CA VAL A 20 -10.44 3.69 -3.38
C VAL A 20 -9.67 5.01 -3.39
N PRO A 21 -10.23 6.11 -2.84
CA PRO A 21 -9.56 7.39 -2.81
C PRO A 21 -8.20 7.31 -2.08
N ASP A 22 -7.19 7.97 -2.62
CA ASP A 22 -5.90 8.06 -1.94
C ASP A 22 -6.04 8.79 -0.61
N LEU A 23 -5.31 8.31 0.38
CA LEU A 23 -5.08 9.00 1.63
C LEU A 23 -3.72 9.69 1.54
N ILE A 24 -3.68 10.94 1.06
CA ILE A 24 -2.43 11.61 0.74
C ILE A 24 -2.45 13.09 1.10
N ALA A 25 -1.31 13.59 1.59
CA ALA A 25 -1.07 14.99 1.91
C ALA A 25 0.37 15.38 1.52
N PRO A 26 0.69 16.66 1.36
CA PRO A 26 2.06 17.11 1.13
C PRO A 26 2.99 16.73 2.29
N GLY A 27 4.23 16.36 1.98
CA GLY A 27 5.30 16.17 2.96
C GLY A 27 5.10 15.02 3.94
N LEU A 28 4.36 13.98 3.55
CA LEU A 28 4.24 12.76 4.36
C LEU A 28 5.61 12.16 4.68
N ARG A 29 5.73 11.57 5.86
CA ARG A 29 6.91 10.76 6.25
C ARG A 29 7.03 9.52 5.38
N VAL A 30 5.92 8.78 5.21
CA VAL A 30 5.83 7.61 4.30
C VAL A 30 4.51 7.64 3.55
N LEU A 31 4.57 7.37 2.25
CA LEU A 31 3.43 7.01 1.42
C LEU A 31 3.50 5.50 1.17
N PHE A 32 2.62 4.73 1.80
CA PHE A 32 2.49 3.29 1.53
C PHE A 32 1.72 3.08 0.24
N CYS A 33 2.30 2.34 -0.69
CA CYS A 33 1.74 2.10 -2.01
C CYS A 33 1.42 0.61 -2.21
N GLY A 34 0.14 0.27 -2.20
CA GLY A 34 -0.34 -1.06 -2.57
C GLY A 34 -0.24 -1.31 -4.08
N ILE A 35 -0.57 -2.52 -4.52
CA ILE A 35 -0.60 -2.88 -5.94
C ILE A 35 -1.85 -2.27 -6.57
N ASN A 36 -3.00 -2.68 -6.07
CA ASN A 36 -4.33 -2.15 -6.41
C ASN A 36 -5.33 -2.54 -5.31
N PRO A 37 -6.50 -1.90 -5.21
CA PRO A 37 -7.53 -2.33 -4.29
C PRO A 37 -8.04 -3.74 -4.65
N GLY A 38 -8.22 -4.60 -3.64
CA GLY A 38 -9.01 -5.80 -3.81
C GLY A 38 -10.51 -5.46 -3.86
N LEU A 39 -11.35 -6.38 -4.36
CA LEU A 39 -12.80 -6.15 -4.48
C LEU A 39 -13.45 -5.74 -3.17
N TYR A 40 -13.05 -6.34 -2.04
CA TYR A 40 -13.58 -5.95 -0.73
C TYR A 40 -13.27 -4.49 -0.40
N SER A 41 -12.02 -4.06 -0.62
CA SER A 41 -11.61 -2.66 -0.44
C SER A 41 -12.38 -1.72 -1.36
N GLY A 42 -12.57 -2.09 -2.62
CA GLY A 42 -13.41 -1.35 -3.56
C GLY A 42 -14.88 -1.27 -3.15
N ALA A 43 -15.42 -2.31 -2.48
CA ALA A 43 -16.79 -2.34 -2.01
C ALA A 43 -17.02 -1.41 -0.81
N VAL A 44 -16.05 -1.34 0.12
CA VAL A 44 -16.17 -0.52 1.35
C VAL A 44 -15.52 0.86 1.24
N GLY A 45 -14.72 1.11 0.19
CA GLY A 45 -14.05 2.39 -0.04
C GLY A 45 -12.84 2.66 0.86
N HIS A 46 -12.22 1.61 1.46
CA HIS A 46 -11.10 1.73 2.39
C HIS A 46 -9.93 0.85 1.98
N HIS A 47 -8.71 1.36 2.23
CA HIS A 47 -7.47 0.64 1.90
C HIS A 47 -7.26 -0.59 2.78
N PHE A 48 -6.77 -1.69 2.18
CA PHE A 48 -6.41 -2.94 2.87
C PHE A 48 -7.52 -3.51 3.75
N ALA A 49 -8.80 -3.28 3.36
CA ALA A 49 -9.96 -3.57 4.20
C ALA A 49 -10.39 -5.03 4.23
N ARG A 50 -9.88 -5.88 3.32
CA ARG A 50 -10.28 -7.30 3.29
C ARG A 50 -9.95 -7.98 4.62
N PRO A 51 -10.88 -8.70 5.25
CA PRO A 51 -10.60 -9.55 6.41
C PRO A 51 -9.42 -10.49 6.13
N GLY A 52 -8.47 -10.56 7.07
CA GLY A 52 -7.23 -11.31 6.91
C GLY A 52 -6.10 -10.56 6.18
N ASN A 53 -6.30 -9.34 5.72
CA ASN A 53 -5.20 -8.49 5.29
C ASN A 53 -4.35 -8.10 6.50
N ARG A 54 -3.04 -8.26 6.36
CA ARG A 54 -2.10 -8.07 7.48
C ARG A 54 -1.50 -6.67 7.54
N PHE A 55 -1.89 -5.75 6.63
CA PHE A 55 -1.32 -4.40 6.59
C PHE A 55 -1.44 -3.69 7.94
N TRP A 56 -2.66 -3.56 8.46
CA TRP A 56 -2.92 -2.84 9.71
C TRP A 56 -2.20 -3.46 10.92
N PRO A 57 -2.27 -4.79 11.14
CA PRO A 57 -1.47 -5.42 12.20
C PRO A 57 0.04 -5.26 12.01
N VAL A 58 0.55 -5.33 10.77
CA VAL A 58 1.98 -5.22 10.49
C VAL A 58 2.49 -3.81 10.79
N ILE A 59 1.83 -2.75 10.31
CA ILE A 59 2.29 -1.38 10.57
C ILE A 59 2.23 -1.04 12.07
N HIS A 60 1.22 -1.55 12.79
CA HIS A 60 1.17 -1.39 14.24
C HIS A 60 2.33 -2.12 14.93
N ALA A 61 2.52 -3.41 14.66
CA ALA A 61 3.58 -4.21 15.25
C ALA A 61 5.00 -3.71 14.87
N SER A 62 5.12 -2.99 13.76
CA SER A 62 6.38 -2.39 13.29
C SER A 62 6.63 -0.98 13.84
N GLY A 63 5.74 -0.43 14.65
CA GLY A 63 5.92 0.86 15.34
C GLY A 63 5.38 2.09 14.61
N PHE A 64 4.78 1.97 13.43
CA PHE A 64 4.22 3.12 12.70
C PHE A 64 3.00 3.75 13.39
N THR A 65 2.24 2.97 14.15
CA THR A 65 1.04 3.46 14.85
C THR A 65 1.09 3.09 16.34
N ARG A 66 0.63 4.01 17.19
CA ARG A 66 0.61 3.80 18.64
C ARG A 66 -0.43 2.75 19.09
N ARG A 67 -1.48 2.55 18.28
CA ARG A 67 -2.53 1.55 18.48
C ARG A 67 -2.82 0.81 17.18
N LEU A 68 -3.43 -0.35 17.28
CA LEU A 68 -3.93 -1.06 16.12
C LEU A 68 -5.13 -0.30 15.54
N LEU A 69 -4.97 0.18 14.31
CA LEU A 69 -6.04 0.80 13.54
C LEU A 69 -6.81 -0.25 12.75
N SER A 70 -8.08 0.03 12.50
CA SER A 70 -8.88 -0.66 11.49
C SER A 70 -8.85 0.12 10.17
N PRO A 71 -9.19 -0.51 9.03
CA PRO A 71 -9.31 0.20 7.75
C PRO A 71 -10.23 1.43 7.80
N PHE A 72 -11.26 1.38 8.62
CA PHE A 72 -12.25 2.46 8.78
C PHE A 72 -11.73 3.66 9.61
N GLU A 73 -10.53 3.52 10.18
CA GLU A 73 -9.81 4.55 10.93
C GLU A 73 -8.57 5.04 10.16
N GLU A 74 -8.51 4.79 8.85
CA GLU A 74 -7.33 5.09 8.02
C GLU A 74 -6.92 6.57 8.05
N HIS A 75 -7.85 7.49 8.29
CA HIS A 75 -7.55 8.92 8.43
C HIS A 75 -6.58 9.24 9.57
N ASP A 76 -6.57 8.44 10.64
CA ASP A 76 -5.63 8.61 11.76
C ASP A 76 -4.16 8.40 11.33
N LEU A 77 -3.92 7.73 10.18
CA LEU A 77 -2.59 7.63 9.60
C LEU A 77 -2.06 8.98 9.12
N LEU A 78 -2.90 9.84 8.53
CA LEU A 78 -2.47 11.16 8.07
C LEU A 78 -1.98 12.02 9.23
N GLU A 79 -2.64 11.95 10.40
CA GLU A 79 -2.21 12.65 11.60
C GLU A 79 -0.83 12.20 12.08
N SER A 80 -0.46 10.96 11.79
CA SER A 80 0.86 10.39 12.07
C SER A 80 1.89 10.64 10.97
N GLY A 81 1.50 11.35 9.89
CA GLY A 81 2.36 11.64 8.75
C GLY A 81 2.51 10.49 7.74
N TYR A 82 1.56 9.55 7.73
CA TYR A 82 1.56 8.41 6.79
C TYR A 82 0.36 8.46 5.86
N GLY A 83 0.55 8.05 4.61
CA GLY A 83 -0.50 8.02 3.59
C GLY A 83 -0.61 6.67 2.90
N LEU A 84 -1.69 6.51 2.13
CA LEU A 84 -2.02 5.29 1.40
C LEU A 84 -2.36 5.61 -0.06
N THR A 85 -1.84 4.83 -0.98
CA THR A 85 -2.15 4.86 -2.41
C THR A 85 -1.96 3.49 -3.04
N ASN A 86 -2.18 3.38 -4.35
CA ASN A 86 -1.94 2.16 -5.11
C ASN A 86 -1.24 2.49 -6.44
N ILE A 87 -0.51 1.52 -7.01
CA ILE A 87 0.06 1.63 -8.36
C ILE A 87 -1.07 1.72 -9.39
N VAL A 88 -2.08 0.85 -9.28
CA VAL A 88 -3.28 0.84 -10.13
C VAL A 88 -4.50 1.14 -9.28
N GLU A 89 -5.33 2.06 -9.73
CA GLU A 89 -6.45 2.58 -8.93
C GLU A 89 -7.68 1.67 -8.95
N ARG A 90 -7.89 0.88 -10.02
CA ARG A 90 -9.06 0.00 -10.14
C ARG A 90 -8.94 -1.26 -9.28
N SER A 91 -10.04 -1.63 -8.64
CA SER A 91 -10.15 -2.88 -7.87
C SER A 91 -10.29 -4.10 -8.79
N THR A 92 -9.67 -5.20 -8.36
CA THR A 92 -9.73 -6.51 -9.00
C THR A 92 -9.84 -7.63 -7.98
N ALA A 93 -10.18 -8.83 -8.42
CA ALA A 93 -10.20 -10.01 -7.56
C ALA A 93 -8.78 -10.38 -7.05
N GLY A 94 -7.75 -10.12 -7.85
CA GLY A 94 -6.36 -10.31 -7.48
C GLY A 94 -5.40 -9.49 -8.34
N ALA A 95 -4.20 -9.24 -7.84
CA ALA A 95 -3.18 -8.48 -8.57
C ALA A 95 -2.76 -9.14 -9.90
N ARG A 96 -2.95 -10.44 -10.07
CA ARG A 96 -2.72 -11.20 -11.30
C ARG A 96 -3.66 -10.79 -12.45
N ASP A 97 -4.76 -10.11 -12.13
CA ASP A 97 -5.74 -9.63 -13.12
C ASP A 97 -5.30 -8.30 -13.76
N LEU A 98 -4.16 -7.77 -13.32
CA LEU A 98 -3.53 -6.57 -13.87
C LEU A 98 -2.51 -6.96 -14.94
N SER A 99 -2.61 -6.31 -16.09
CA SER A 99 -1.60 -6.43 -17.13
C SER A 99 -0.32 -5.66 -16.79
N ARG A 100 0.81 -6.06 -17.39
CA ARG A 100 2.07 -5.31 -17.27
C ARG A 100 1.92 -3.86 -17.78
N ARG A 101 1.10 -3.66 -18.80
CA ARG A 101 0.80 -2.32 -19.33
C ARG A 101 0.13 -1.44 -18.28
N GLU A 102 -0.90 -1.93 -17.60
CA GLU A 102 -1.58 -1.19 -16.54
C GLU A 102 -0.64 -0.84 -15.38
N LEU A 103 0.23 -1.78 -14.99
CA LEU A 103 1.23 -1.54 -13.95
C LEU A 103 2.21 -0.42 -14.36
N ARG A 104 2.72 -0.44 -15.61
CA ARG A 104 3.62 0.60 -16.12
C ARG A 104 2.95 1.97 -16.23
N GLU A 105 1.72 2.01 -16.74
CA GLU A 105 0.94 3.24 -16.83
C GLU A 105 0.60 3.78 -15.44
N GLY A 106 0.24 2.91 -14.50
CA GLY A 106 0.04 3.24 -13.10
C GLY A 106 1.28 3.82 -12.43
N ALA A 107 2.45 3.19 -12.68
CA ALA A 107 3.73 3.68 -12.18
C ALA A 107 4.04 5.11 -12.63
N ARG A 108 3.80 5.45 -13.91
CA ARG A 108 4.01 6.81 -14.44
C ARG A 108 3.10 7.82 -13.73
N ARG A 109 1.81 7.50 -13.54
CA ARG A 109 0.88 8.37 -12.79
C ARG A 109 1.31 8.52 -11.34
N LEU A 110 1.77 7.44 -10.73
CA LEU A 110 2.26 7.44 -9.35
C LEU A 110 3.51 8.29 -9.19
N GLU A 111 4.47 8.23 -10.11
CA GLU A 111 5.66 9.09 -10.11
C GLU A 111 5.28 10.57 -10.13
N ALA A 112 4.35 10.98 -11.00
CA ALA A 112 3.84 12.35 -11.03
C ALA A 112 3.18 12.75 -9.69
N LYS A 113 2.43 11.83 -9.06
CA LYS A 113 1.82 12.02 -7.74
C LYS A 113 2.91 12.20 -6.66
N VAL A 114 3.93 11.36 -6.65
CA VAL A 114 5.05 11.46 -5.69
C VAL A 114 5.81 12.78 -5.85
N LEU A 115 6.09 13.20 -7.07
CA LEU A 115 6.74 14.49 -7.36
C LEU A 115 5.91 15.69 -6.88
N ARG A 116 4.59 15.60 -6.96
CA ARG A 116 3.66 16.63 -6.49
C ARG A 116 3.60 16.71 -4.97
N TYR A 117 3.43 15.58 -4.29
CA TYR A 117 3.20 15.54 -2.83
C TYR A 117 4.48 15.42 -2.00
N ARG A 118 5.58 14.99 -2.60
CA ARG A 118 6.92 14.92 -2.01
C ARG A 118 6.98 14.22 -0.65
N PRO A 119 6.46 12.98 -0.52
CA PRO A 119 6.69 12.22 0.70
C PRO A 119 8.20 11.98 0.87
N ARG A 120 8.68 11.86 2.12
CA ARG A 120 10.11 11.51 2.35
C ARG A 120 10.43 10.11 1.83
N PHE A 121 9.54 9.17 2.11
CA PHE A 121 9.64 7.79 1.64
C PHE A 121 8.39 7.38 0.88
N ILE A 122 8.55 6.55 -0.14
CA ILE A 122 7.48 5.74 -0.71
C ILE A 122 7.80 4.27 -0.50
N ALA A 123 6.87 3.51 0.08
CA ALA A 123 7.01 2.08 0.34
C ALA A 123 6.07 1.29 -0.58
N PHE A 124 6.62 0.62 -1.58
CA PHE A 124 5.89 -0.27 -2.48
C PHE A 124 5.64 -1.61 -1.81
N LEU A 125 4.37 -2.00 -1.66
CA LEU A 125 3.95 -3.21 -0.97
C LEU A 125 3.63 -4.34 -1.96
N GLY A 126 4.68 -4.88 -2.58
CA GLY A 126 4.58 -5.96 -3.56
C GLY A 126 5.77 -6.01 -4.51
N ILE A 127 6.74 -6.86 -4.21
CA ILE A 127 8.01 -6.95 -4.95
C ILE A 127 7.77 -7.27 -6.44
N GLY A 128 6.92 -8.25 -6.73
CA GLY A 128 6.62 -8.65 -8.11
C GLY A 128 5.93 -7.55 -8.93
N ALA A 129 4.99 -6.84 -8.32
CA ALA A 129 4.30 -5.72 -8.97
C ALA A 129 5.24 -4.55 -9.20
N TYR A 130 6.12 -4.23 -8.25
CA TYR A 130 7.15 -3.20 -8.43
C TYR A 130 8.08 -3.54 -9.59
N ARG A 131 8.59 -4.79 -9.64
CA ARG A 131 9.44 -5.25 -10.74
C ARG A 131 8.77 -5.08 -12.12
N ALA A 132 7.49 -5.44 -12.20
CA ALA A 132 6.72 -5.34 -13.45
C ALA A 132 6.39 -3.89 -13.83
N ALA A 133 6.07 -3.05 -12.83
CA ALA A 133 5.71 -1.65 -13.01
C ALA A 133 6.88 -0.78 -13.50
N PHE A 134 8.08 -1.04 -12.97
CA PHE A 134 9.29 -0.25 -13.24
C PHE A 134 10.31 -0.94 -14.15
N ASP A 135 10.01 -2.15 -14.62
CA ASP A 135 10.90 -2.98 -15.45
C ASP A 135 12.27 -3.27 -14.78
N LEU A 136 12.23 -3.58 -13.50
CA LEU A 136 13.41 -3.83 -12.65
C LEU A 136 13.39 -5.26 -12.07
N PRO A 137 13.64 -6.30 -12.90
CA PRO A 137 13.47 -7.70 -12.49
C PRO A 137 14.40 -8.13 -11.33
N GLY A 138 15.55 -7.47 -11.19
CA GLY A 138 16.53 -7.75 -10.14
C GLY A 138 16.26 -7.11 -8.78
N THR A 139 15.15 -6.36 -8.62
CA THR A 139 14.83 -5.69 -7.36
C THR A 139 14.77 -6.68 -6.20
N VAL A 140 15.46 -6.37 -5.12
CA VAL A 140 15.36 -7.06 -3.81
C VAL A 140 14.56 -6.18 -2.83
N PRO A 141 13.90 -6.77 -1.82
CA PRO A 141 13.21 -5.96 -0.82
C PRO A 141 14.18 -5.12 0.00
N GLY A 142 13.69 -3.98 0.51
CA GLY A 142 14.45 -2.99 1.27
C GLY A 142 14.56 -1.65 0.56
N ARG A 143 15.49 -0.83 1.02
CA ARG A 143 15.83 0.45 0.40
C ARG A 143 16.37 0.24 -1.00
N GLN A 144 15.95 1.08 -1.94
CA GLN A 144 16.43 1.08 -3.30
C GLN A 144 17.40 2.27 -3.52
N ASP A 145 18.38 2.10 -4.40
CA ASP A 145 19.28 3.19 -4.80
C ASP A 145 18.57 4.26 -5.62
N ARG A 146 17.47 3.87 -6.28
CA ARG A 146 16.61 4.76 -7.04
C ARG A 146 15.78 5.65 -6.12
N THR A 147 15.61 6.92 -6.53
CA THR A 147 14.66 7.88 -5.93
C THR A 147 13.63 8.34 -6.95
N ILE A 148 12.53 8.94 -6.47
CA ILE A 148 11.57 9.68 -7.30
C ILE A 148 11.63 11.14 -6.86
N GLY A 149 12.35 11.97 -7.63
CA GLY A 149 12.78 13.28 -7.13
C GLY A 149 13.64 13.10 -5.86
N GLN A 150 13.21 13.69 -4.74
CA GLN A 150 13.88 13.55 -3.44
C GLN A 150 13.30 12.41 -2.58
N THR A 151 12.24 11.76 -3.03
CA THR A 151 11.57 10.69 -2.29
C THR A 151 12.39 9.40 -2.37
N VAL A 152 12.76 8.87 -1.21
CA VAL A 152 13.46 7.58 -1.08
C VAL A 152 12.50 6.44 -1.40
N VAL A 153 12.93 5.52 -2.27
CA VAL A 153 12.13 4.35 -2.63
C VAL A 153 12.46 3.16 -1.75
N TRP A 154 11.43 2.52 -1.21
CA TRP A 154 11.51 1.29 -0.44
C TRP A 154 10.59 0.23 -1.02
N VAL A 155 11.02 -1.02 -1.07
CA VAL A 155 10.21 -2.13 -1.59
C VAL A 155 10.04 -3.18 -0.50
N LEU A 156 8.80 -3.54 -0.23
CA LEU A 156 8.42 -4.49 0.82
C LEU A 156 7.54 -5.61 0.25
N PRO A 157 7.53 -6.78 0.88
CA PRO A 157 6.57 -7.82 0.52
C PRO A 157 5.14 -7.35 0.74
N SER A 158 4.22 -7.82 -0.09
CA SER A 158 2.79 -7.56 0.08
C SER A 158 2.28 -8.12 1.40
N PRO A 159 1.54 -7.34 2.20
CA PRO A 159 0.93 -7.80 3.45
C PRO A 159 -0.37 -8.59 3.21
N SER A 160 -0.77 -8.79 1.97
CA SER A 160 -1.97 -9.55 1.62
C SER A 160 -1.98 -10.91 2.31
N GLY A 161 -3.13 -11.31 2.87
CA GLY A 161 -3.34 -12.65 3.43
C GLY A 161 -3.18 -13.78 2.41
N LEU A 162 -3.23 -13.46 1.11
CA LEU A 162 -2.97 -14.42 0.02
C LEU A 162 -1.47 -14.67 -0.21
N ASN A 163 -0.59 -13.85 0.37
CA ASN A 163 0.86 -14.01 0.27
C ASN A 163 1.37 -14.97 1.35
N ALA A 164 1.34 -16.28 1.06
CA ALA A 164 1.78 -17.31 2.01
C ALA A 164 3.31 -17.36 2.20
N HIS A 165 4.10 -16.74 1.32
CA HIS A 165 5.57 -16.83 1.35
C HIS A 165 6.22 -16.04 2.51
N TYR A 166 5.49 -15.12 3.13
CA TYR A 166 6.01 -14.29 4.22
C TYR A 166 5.18 -14.50 5.48
N ALA A 167 5.80 -15.11 6.51
CA ALA A 167 5.24 -15.17 7.84
C ALA A 167 5.04 -13.76 8.43
N PHE A 168 4.09 -13.59 9.34
CA PHE A 168 3.79 -12.32 9.98
C PHE A 168 5.04 -11.69 10.63
N SER A 169 5.79 -12.47 11.40
CA SER A 169 7.03 -12.00 12.05
C SER A 169 8.09 -11.51 11.07
N ARG A 170 8.19 -12.12 9.88
CA ARG A 170 9.10 -11.67 8.84
C ARG A 170 8.65 -10.35 8.23
N LEU A 171 7.35 -10.18 7.98
CA LEU A 171 6.80 -8.90 7.54
C LEU A 171 7.09 -7.80 8.56
N VAL A 172 6.77 -8.02 9.83
CA VAL A 172 7.03 -7.06 10.91
C VAL A 172 8.49 -6.65 10.93
N ARG A 173 9.43 -7.59 10.88
CA ARG A 173 10.87 -7.26 10.84
C ARG A 173 11.23 -6.34 9.67
N MET A 174 10.79 -6.66 8.46
CA MET A 174 11.11 -5.87 7.26
C MET A 174 10.46 -4.48 7.28
N TYR A 175 9.24 -4.36 7.78
CA TYR A 175 8.57 -3.08 7.94
C TYR A 175 9.20 -2.24 9.07
N SER A 176 9.70 -2.88 10.13
CA SER A 176 10.44 -2.20 11.19
C SER A 176 11.78 -1.64 10.71
N GLU A 177 12.41 -2.23 9.68
CA GLU A 177 13.61 -1.66 9.05
C GLU A 177 13.28 -0.33 8.37
N LEU A 178 12.17 -0.26 7.63
CA LEU A 178 11.68 1.01 7.08
C LEU A 178 11.36 2.01 8.20
N HIS A 179 10.64 1.59 9.25
CA HIS A 179 10.28 2.48 10.36
C HIS A 179 11.53 3.11 10.99
N ARG A 180 12.57 2.31 11.25
CA ARG A 180 13.85 2.82 11.77
C ARG A 180 14.50 3.83 10.83
N ALA A 181 14.54 3.57 9.52
CA ALA A 181 15.05 4.54 8.54
C ALA A 181 14.28 5.87 8.58
N VAL A 182 12.94 5.80 8.70
CA VAL A 182 12.07 6.99 8.81
C VAL A 182 12.33 7.81 10.07
N GLU A 183 12.67 7.17 11.18
CA GLU A 183 12.97 7.86 12.45
C GLU A 183 14.36 8.50 12.49
N HIS A 184 15.32 7.97 11.73
CA HIS A 184 16.72 8.38 11.79
C HIS A 184 17.18 9.31 10.64
N GLU A 185 16.40 9.43 9.59
CA GLU A 185 16.65 10.34 8.45
C GLU A 185 15.72 11.55 8.45
#